data_a208ed9a906a46fc9a8326ac6af65d31
#
_entry.id   a208ed9a906a46fc9a8326ac6af65d31
#
_cell.length_a   1.000
_cell.length_b   1.000
_cell.length_c   1.000
_cell.angle_alpha   90.00
_cell.angle_beta   90.00
_cell.angle_gamma   90.00
#
_symmetry.space_group_name_H-M   'P 1'
#
loop_
_entity.id
_entity.type
_entity.pdbx_description
1 polymer ?
#
loop_
_entity_poly.entity_id
_entity_poly.type
_entity_poly.pdbx_seq_one_letter_code
_entity_poly.pdbx_strand_id
1 'polypeptide(L)'
;MFKTILASALAASMAFPGVGAFAATPADCALNKVASAQPLRERVELGGRIFRNRLAGATLYIPAEKGVTTDYLKRIADAHQAQMAAGTAMKDCPFGVAGSTIEVSSNNSGYLIVAIRAKDDGTAKEILRRAELAVK
;
A
#
# COMPACT_ATOMS: atom_id res chain seq x y z
N MET A 1 -14.20 17.08 68.07
CA MET A 1 -13.24 17.79 67.24
C MET A 1 -12.63 16.78 66.28
N PHE A 2 -13.16 16.64 65.06
CA PHE A 2 -12.63 15.80 64.06
C PHE A 2 -11.95 16.66 63.00
N LYS A 3 -10.63 16.52 62.87
CA LYS A 3 -9.82 17.14 61.82
C LYS A 3 -9.85 16.25 60.60
N THR A 4 -10.58 16.69 59.58
CA THR A 4 -10.60 16.07 58.25
C THR A 4 -9.33 16.52 57.53
N ILE A 5 -8.45 15.56 57.22
CA ILE A 5 -7.27 15.78 56.36
C ILE A 5 -7.70 15.48 54.93
N LEU A 6 -7.82 16.53 54.14
CA LEU A 6 -7.98 16.42 52.69
C LEU A 6 -6.62 16.07 52.09
N ALA A 7 -6.48 14.84 51.59
CA ALA A 7 -5.35 14.44 50.77
C ALA A 7 -5.64 14.83 49.31
N SER A 8 -5.03 15.90 48.86
CA SER A 8 -5.02 16.28 47.45
C SER A 8 -4.12 15.34 46.66
N ALA A 9 -4.71 14.44 45.89
CA ALA A 9 -3.98 13.65 44.92
C ALA A 9 -3.69 14.52 43.70
N LEU A 10 -2.46 14.99 43.56
CA LEU A 10 -1.95 15.55 42.30
C LEU A 10 -1.75 14.41 41.30
N ALA A 11 -2.68 14.27 40.36
CA ALA A 11 -2.48 13.48 39.20
C ALA A 11 -1.50 14.22 38.25
N ALA A 12 -0.25 13.85 38.28
CA ALA A 12 0.71 14.30 37.28
C ALA A 12 0.38 13.61 35.97
N SER A 13 -0.35 14.30 35.10
CA SER A 13 -0.50 13.91 33.70
C SER A 13 0.85 14.08 33.04
N MET A 14 1.61 13.00 32.92
CA MET A 14 2.76 12.95 32.05
C MET A 14 2.22 12.93 30.61
N ALA A 15 2.08 14.10 30.01
CA ALA A 15 1.99 14.24 28.59
C ALA A 15 3.33 13.78 28.03
N PHE A 16 3.38 12.57 27.50
CA PHE A 16 4.42 12.18 26.60
C PHE A 16 4.38 13.14 25.42
N PRO A 17 5.43 13.89 25.11
CA PRO A 17 5.52 14.56 23.84
C PRO A 17 5.45 13.43 22.82
N GLY A 18 4.33 13.36 22.10
CA GLY A 18 4.17 12.37 21.05
C GLY A 18 5.41 12.43 20.22
N VAL A 19 6.12 11.31 20.12
CA VAL A 19 7.08 11.08 19.06
C VAL A 19 6.31 11.49 17.83
N GLY A 20 6.75 12.58 17.17
CA GLY A 20 6.03 13.13 16.05
C GLY A 20 5.74 11.98 15.12
N ALA A 21 4.51 11.54 15.09
CA ALA A 21 4.09 10.67 14.03
C ALA A 21 4.50 11.45 12.79
N PHE A 22 5.46 10.93 12.05
CA PHE A 22 5.60 11.30 10.67
C PHE A 22 4.27 10.86 10.05
N ALA A 23 3.27 11.72 10.19
CA ALA A 23 2.05 11.62 9.44
C ALA A 23 2.51 11.79 8.00
N ALA A 24 2.89 10.68 7.37
CA ALA A 24 2.87 10.62 5.94
C ALA A 24 1.49 11.15 5.59
N THR A 25 1.45 12.33 5.01
CA THR A 25 0.23 12.94 4.52
C THR A 25 -0.45 11.86 3.69
N PRO A 26 -1.69 11.45 4.02
CA PRO A 26 -2.33 10.30 3.39
C PRO A 26 -2.55 10.48 1.89
N ALA A 27 -2.15 11.60 1.34
CA ALA A 27 -2.34 11.97 -0.05
C ALA A 27 -1.20 11.56 -0.99
N ASP A 28 -0.02 11.25 -0.48
CA ASP A 28 1.13 11.03 -1.33
C ASP A 28 1.35 9.55 -1.55
N CYS A 29 0.80 9.07 -2.66
CA CYS A 29 1.28 7.85 -3.27
C CYS A 29 2.73 8.08 -3.67
N ALA A 30 3.67 7.47 -2.95
CA ALA A 30 5.11 7.65 -3.17
C ALA A 30 5.63 7.07 -4.50
N LEU A 31 4.72 6.75 -5.42
CA LEU A 31 5.02 6.29 -6.77
C LEU A 31 5.19 7.50 -7.71
N ASN A 32 6.33 8.17 -7.61
CA ASN A 32 6.56 9.39 -8.38
C ASN A 32 6.82 9.15 -9.87
N LYS A 33 7.19 7.94 -10.28
CA LYS A 33 7.56 7.65 -11.66
C LYS A 33 7.17 6.22 -12.06
N VAL A 34 5.95 6.05 -12.47
CA VAL A 34 5.51 4.83 -13.12
C VAL A 34 5.63 5.00 -14.63
N ALA A 35 6.51 4.24 -15.28
CA ALA A 35 6.70 4.34 -16.72
C ALA A 35 5.55 3.72 -17.50
N SER A 36 5.04 2.60 -17.02
CA SER A 36 3.89 1.95 -17.63
C SER A 36 3.14 1.07 -16.62
N ALA A 37 1.87 0.84 -16.89
CA ALA A 37 1.02 -0.08 -16.17
C ALA A 37 0.37 -1.05 -17.16
N GLN A 38 0.32 -2.30 -16.81
CA GLN A 38 -0.27 -3.36 -17.64
C GLN A 38 -1.25 -4.18 -16.81
N PRO A 39 -2.34 -4.68 -17.41
CA PRO A 39 -3.25 -5.58 -16.73
C PRO A 39 -2.54 -6.90 -16.40
N LEU A 40 -2.59 -7.28 -15.13
CA LEU A 40 -2.11 -8.57 -14.68
C LEU A 40 -3.22 -9.59 -14.86
N ARG A 41 -2.99 -10.60 -15.68
CA ARG A 41 -3.94 -11.68 -15.94
C ARG A 41 -3.45 -12.97 -15.33
N GLU A 42 -4.36 -13.70 -14.77
CA GLU A 42 -4.13 -14.98 -14.14
C GLU A 42 -4.98 -16.06 -14.81
N ARG A 43 -4.38 -17.21 -15.02
CA ARG A 43 -5.08 -18.38 -15.57
C ARG A 43 -5.72 -19.14 -14.43
N VAL A 44 -7.04 -19.21 -14.45
CA VAL A 44 -7.84 -19.93 -13.46
C VAL A 44 -8.44 -21.18 -14.09
N GLU A 45 -8.27 -22.31 -13.44
CA GLU A 45 -8.90 -23.56 -13.84
C GLU A 45 -10.35 -23.60 -13.33
N LEU A 46 -11.28 -23.83 -14.25
CA LEU A 46 -12.71 -23.94 -13.95
C LEU A 46 -13.17 -25.39 -13.78
N GLY A 47 -12.25 -26.36 -13.87
CA GLY A 47 -12.48 -27.80 -13.81
C GLY A 47 -12.36 -28.45 -15.20
N GLY A 48 -11.94 -29.74 -15.22
CA GLY A 48 -11.92 -30.56 -16.43
C GLY A 48 -11.10 -30.03 -17.61
N ARG A 49 -9.95 -29.44 -17.39
CA ARG A 49 -9.08 -28.81 -18.41
C ARG A 49 -9.65 -27.53 -19.05
N ILE A 50 -10.69 -26.94 -18.47
CA ILE A 50 -11.18 -25.65 -18.91
C ILE A 50 -10.49 -24.55 -18.11
N PHE A 51 -9.86 -23.61 -18.83
CA PHE A 51 -9.15 -22.49 -18.23
C PHE A 51 -9.75 -21.16 -18.68
N ARG A 52 -9.80 -20.21 -17.78
CA ARG A 52 -10.18 -18.83 -18.07
C ARG A 52 -9.10 -17.88 -17.63
N ASN A 53 -8.81 -16.89 -18.45
CA ASN A 53 -7.95 -15.78 -18.04
C ASN A 53 -8.79 -14.76 -17.25
N ARG A 54 -8.41 -14.54 -16.01
CA ARG A 54 -9.04 -13.57 -15.12
C ARG A 54 -8.15 -12.35 -14.96
N LEU A 55 -8.74 -11.16 -14.88
CA LEU A 55 -8.02 -9.97 -14.43
C LEU A 55 -7.68 -10.15 -12.95
N ALA A 56 -6.40 -10.17 -12.62
CA ALA A 56 -5.91 -10.35 -11.24
C ALA A 56 -5.44 -9.03 -10.60
N GLY A 57 -5.23 -7.99 -11.39
CA GLY A 57 -4.73 -6.71 -10.92
C GLY A 57 -3.94 -5.96 -11.97
N ALA A 58 -2.82 -5.37 -11.57
CA ALA A 58 -1.94 -4.64 -12.46
C ALA A 58 -0.46 -4.92 -12.17
N THR A 59 0.34 -4.77 -13.21
CA THR A 59 1.80 -4.77 -13.13
C THR A 59 2.30 -3.38 -13.47
N LEU A 60 3.07 -2.79 -12.55
CA LEU A 60 3.72 -1.49 -12.73
C LEU A 60 5.19 -1.69 -13.11
N TYR A 61 5.65 -0.91 -14.05
CA TYR A 61 7.06 -0.82 -14.43
C TYR A 61 7.62 0.52 -13.98
N ILE A 62 8.57 0.47 -13.05
CA ILE A 62 9.18 1.64 -12.43
C ILE A 62 10.64 1.68 -12.82
N PRO A 63 11.15 2.78 -13.40
CA PRO A 63 12.57 2.88 -13.75
C PRO A 63 13.45 2.69 -12.52
N ALA A 64 14.47 1.83 -12.63
CA ALA A 64 15.48 1.65 -11.59
C ALA A 64 16.42 2.87 -11.59
N GLU A 65 16.11 3.84 -10.76
CA GLU A 65 16.92 5.03 -10.54
C GLU A 65 17.75 4.90 -9.25
N LYS A 66 18.75 5.77 -9.10
CA LYS A 66 19.55 5.84 -7.88
C LYS A 66 18.64 6.08 -6.66
N GLY A 67 18.71 5.19 -5.68
CA GLY A 67 17.88 5.23 -4.48
C GLY A 67 16.52 4.53 -4.60
N VAL A 68 16.09 4.16 -5.79
CA VAL A 68 14.88 3.37 -6.01
C VAL A 68 15.26 1.91 -6.21
N THR A 69 15.14 1.14 -5.15
CA THR A 69 15.49 -0.29 -5.12
C THR A 69 14.25 -1.13 -4.83
N THR A 70 14.36 -2.44 -5.02
CA THR A 70 13.29 -3.38 -4.64
C THR A 70 12.94 -3.26 -3.15
N ASP A 71 13.95 -3.12 -2.29
CA ASP A 71 13.74 -3.00 -0.84
C ASP A 71 13.07 -1.67 -0.47
N TYR A 72 13.40 -0.60 -1.18
CA TYR A 72 12.73 0.69 -1.04
C TYR A 72 11.24 0.58 -1.38
N LEU A 73 10.91 -0.01 -2.53
CA LEU A 73 9.52 -0.19 -2.96
C LEU A 73 8.74 -1.14 -2.04
N LYS A 74 9.37 -2.20 -1.55
CA LYS A 74 8.75 -3.10 -0.56
C LYS A 74 8.39 -2.35 0.72
N ARG A 75 9.29 -1.52 1.24
CA ARG A 75 9.01 -0.71 2.43
C ARG A 75 7.86 0.27 2.22
N ILE A 76 7.79 0.90 1.05
CA ILE A 76 6.67 1.78 0.69
C ILE A 76 5.37 0.98 0.63
N ALA A 77 5.36 -0.17 -0.04
CA ALA A 77 4.20 -1.03 -0.13
C ALA A 77 3.71 -1.48 1.26
N ASP A 78 4.61 -1.93 2.12
CA ASP A 78 4.29 -2.35 3.48
C ASP A 78 3.74 -1.19 4.33
N ALA A 79 4.33 0.01 4.20
CA ALA A 79 3.84 1.20 4.89
C ALA A 79 2.43 1.58 4.45
N HIS A 80 2.13 1.50 3.16
CA HIS A 80 0.80 1.76 2.62
C HIS A 80 -0.23 0.73 3.10
N GLN A 81 0.13 -0.54 3.10
CA GLN A 81 -0.74 -1.60 3.61
C GLN A 81 -1.00 -1.44 5.11
N ALA A 82 0.01 -1.05 5.90
CA ALA A 82 -0.16 -0.76 7.32
C ALA A 82 -1.10 0.43 7.57
N GLN A 83 -0.99 1.50 6.77
CA GLN A 83 -1.89 2.66 6.86
C GLN A 83 -3.32 2.28 6.53
N MET A 84 -3.53 1.42 5.56
CA MET A 84 -4.86 0.92 5.21
C MET A 84 -5.45 0.04 6.30
N ALA A 85 -4.64 -0.84 6.92
CA ALA A 85 -5.06 -1.64 8.06
C ALA A 85 -5.46 -0.77 9.26
N ALA A 86 -4.85 0.41 9.41
CA ALA A 86 -5.21 1.41 10.41
C ALA A 86 -6.43 2.27 10.04
N GLY A 87 -7.07 2.03 8.90
CA GLY A 87 -8.27 2.74 8.44
C GLY A 87 -8.01 4.02 7.66
N THR A 88 -6.75 4.30 7.28
CA THR A 88 -6.42 5.46 6.45
C THR A 88 -6.74 5.17 4.99
N ALA A 89 -7.73 5.87 4.44
CA ALA A 89 -8.07 5.74 3.03
C ALA A 89 -7.02 6.42 2.14
N MET A 90 -6.55 5.70 1.14
CA MET A 90 -5.67 6.23 0.09
C MET A 90 -6.44 6.33 -1.21
N LYS A 91 -6.65 7.55 -1.66
CA LYS A 91 -7.34 7.80 -2.92
C LYS A 91 -6.33 7.72 -4.07
N ASP A 92 -6.73 6.98 -5.11
CA ASP A 92 -5.99 6.87 -6.37
C ASP A 92 -4.55 6.33 -6.28
N CYS A 93 -4.14 5.75 -5.15
CA CYS A 93 -2.88 5.06 -5.04
C CYS A 93 -3.07 3.56 -5.32
N PRO A 94 -2.33 2.97 -6.28
CA PRO A 94 -2.46 1.54 -6.55
C PRO A 94 -2.00 0.66 -5.38
N PHE A 95 -1.12 1.14 -4.51
CA PHE A 95 -0.74 0.43 -3.28
C PHE A 95 -1.79 0.51 -2.17
N GLY A 96 -2.72 1.43 -2.30
CA GLY A 96 -3.74 1.72 -1.31
C GLY A 96 -5.08 1.02 -1.57
N VAL A 97 -5.09 -0.15 -2.16
CA VAL A 97 -6.33 -0.94 -2.40
C VAL A 97 -6.46 -2.05 -1.37
N ALA A 98 -7.54 -2.03 -0.60
CA ALA A 98 -7.81 -3.06 0.41
C ALA A 98 -7.95 -4.45 -0.24
N GLY A 99 -7.40 -5.47 0.42
CA GLY A 99 -7.46 -6.85 -0.07
C GLY A 99 -6.48 -7.16 -1.21
N SER A 100 -5.54 -6.26 -1.49
CA SER A 100 -4.48 -6.50 -2.47
C SER A 100 -3.23 -7.10 -1.82
N THR A 101 -2.47 -7.83 -2.61
CA THR A 101 -1.11 -8.27 -2.29
C THR A 101 -0.13 -7.64 -3.28
N ILE A 102 1.01 -7.20 -2.77
CA ILE A 102 2.02 -6.49 -3.55
C ILE A 102 3.31 -7.29 -3.57
N GLU A 103 3.81 -7.56 -4.76
CA GLU A 103 5.06 -8.26 -4.99
C GLU A 103 6.00 -7.38 -5.81
N VAL A 104 7.22 -7.20 -5.32
CA VAL A 104 8.24 -6.37 -5.97
C VAL A 104 9.39 -7.24 -6.42
N SER A 105 9.75 -7.12 -7.69
CA SER A 105 10.87 -7.81 -8.30
C SER A 105 11.67 -6.86 -9.21
N SER A 106 12.81 -7.31 -9.67
CA SER A 106 13.60 -6.58 -10.67
C SER A 106 13.83 -7.46 -11.90
N ASN A 107 13.97 -6.81 -13.02
CA ASN A 107 14.42 -7.47 -14.24
C ASN A 107 15.75 -6.86 -14.73
N ASN A 108 16.38 -7.54 -15.68
CA ASN A 108 17.65 -7.07 -16.25
C ASN A 108 17.50 -5.92 -17.25
N SER A 109 16.28 -5.39 -17.44
CA SER A 109 16.01 -4.34 -18.43
C SER A 109 15.99 -2.92 -17.84
N GLY A 110 16.45 -2.75 -16.59
CA GLY A 110 16.51 -1.44 -15.91
C GLY A 110 15.19 -0.99 -15.30
N TYR A 111 14.23 -1.90 -15.11
CA TYR A 111 12.95 -1.63 -14.45
C TYR A 111 12.78 -2.47 -13.20
N LEU A 112 12.13 -1.87 -12.22
CA LEU A 112 11.52 -2.58 -11.10
C LEU A 112 10.08 -2.94 -11.48
N ILE A 113 9.69 -4.16 -11.18
CA ILE A 113 8.36 -4.68 -11.51
C ILE A 113 7.57 -4.81 -10.22
N VAL A 114 6.43 -4.16 -10.15
CA VAL A 114 5.50 -4.26 -9.02
C VAL A 114 4.21 -4.91 -9.50
N ALA A 115 3.96 -6.12 -9.04
CA ALA A 115 2.73 -6.85 -9.30
C ALA A 115 1.77 -6.66 -8.13
N ILE A 116 0.60 -6.10 -8.39
CA ILE A 116 -0.47 -5.89 -7.41
C ILE A 116 -1.63 -6.80 -7.78
N ARG A 117 -1.98 -7.71 -6.88
CA ARG A 117 -2.97 -8.76 -7.10
C ARG A 117 -4.16 -8.63 -6.17
N ALA A 118 -5.32 -9.00 -6.65
CA ALA A 118 -6.55 -9.12 -5.88
C ALA A 118 -7.21 -10.48 -6.11
N LYS A 119 -8.01 -10.92 -5.16
CA LYS A 119 -8.74 -12.19 -5.26
C LYS A 119 -10.04 -12.07 -6.04
N ASP A 120 -10.63 -10.88 -6.10
CA ASP A 120 -11.90 -10.63 -6.78
C ASP A 120 -11.73 -9.66 -7.96
N ASP A 121 -12.64 -9.75 -8.91
CA ASP A 121 -12.60 -8.97 -10.15
C ASP A 121 -12.81 -7.46 -9.91
N GLY A 122 -13.65 -7.10 -8.95
CA GLY A 122 -13.92 -5.71 -8.61
C GLY A 122 -12.68 -4.99 -8.08
N THR A 123 -12.00 -5.60 -7.13
CA THR A 123 -10.74 -5.09 -6.58
C THR A 123 -9.64 -5.05 -7.65
N ALA A 124 -9.56 -6.08 -8.51
CA ALA A 124 -8.59 -6.12 -9.61
C ALA A 124 -8.79 -4.96 -10.61
N LYS A 125 -10.04 -4.63 -10.95
CA LYS A 125 -10.36 -3.48 -11.81
C LYS A 125 -9.98 -2.16 -11.17
N GLU A 126 -10.21 -1.99 -9.87
CA GLU A 126 -9.83 -0.79 -9.14
C GLU A 126 -8.31 -0.62 -9.08
N ILE A 127 -7.57 -1.72 -8.86
CA ILE A 127 -6.10 -1.71 -8.91
C ILE A 127 -5.63 -1.25 -10.29
N LEU A 128 -6.18 -1.81 -11.36
CA LEU A 128 -5.79 -1.44 -12.72
C LEU A 128 -6.09 0.03 -13.02
N ARG A 129 -7.28 0.52 -12.65
CA ARG A 129 -7.65 1.93 -12.81
C ARG A 129 -6.65 2.87 -12.11
N ARG A 130 -6.31 2.58 -10.86
CA ARG A 130 -5.33 3.39 -10.11
C ARG A 130 -3.93 3.28 -10.68
N ALA A 131 -3.54 2.10 -11.15
CA ALA A 131 -2.26 1.87 -11.81
C ALA A 131 -2.12 2.71 -13.09
N GLU A 132 -3.15 2.76 -13.91
CA GLU A 132 -3.20 3.57 -15.14
C GLU A 132 -3.11 5.06 -14.83
N LEU A 133 -3.77 5.53 -13.77
CA LEU A 133 -3.68 6.91 -13.32
C LEU A 133 -2.27 7.29 -12.81
N ALA A 134 -1.51 6.34 -12.31
CA ALA A 134 -0.16 6.56 -11.80
C ALA A 134 0.90 6.68 -12.90
N VAL A 135 0.58 6.31 -14.13
CA VAL A 135 1.48 6.44 -15.28
C VAL A 135 1.62 7.92 -15.64
N LYS A 136 2.86 8.39 -15.71
CA LYS A 136 3.23 9.78 -16.05
C LYS A 136 4.27 9.83 -17.16
#